data_9a702847b436ed00de1d59536a521535
#
_entry.id   9a702847b436ed00de1d59536a521535
#
_cell.length_a   1.000
_cell.length_b   1.000
_cell.length_c   1.000
_cell.angle_alpha   90.00
_cell.angle_beta   90.00
_cell.angle_gamma   90.00
#
_symmetry.space_group_name_H-M   'P 1'
#
loop_
_entity.id
_entity.type
_entity.pdbx_description
1 polymer ?
#
loop_
_entity_poly.entity_id
_entity_poly.type
_entity_poly.pdbx_seq_one_letter_code
_entity_poly.pdbx_strand_id
1 'polypeptide(L)'
;MSRYVNPFTDIGFKIIFGQPASKELLIILLNELLAGEHHIEDLVFLDKEDRADNVHDKGIIYDLYCRTDSGEFIIVEMQNRWHSHFLDRTLYYVCRAVSRQIENPLPKHIPIPENRDENGMLVKEEFVPYGKRYQLSTVYGVFLMNFKEAGLEEKFRTDTVVSDKDSGAVVNPHFRQIYLQFPYFTKELADCNTLYDKLIYALKNMSNWSRMPDALKDQVFEHLAKLAAVANLSEENRIAYDKAVDRYSVLSIFIFYQ
;
A
#
# COMPACT_ATOMS: atom_id res chain seq x y z
N MET A 1 -23.54 -3.89 -15.02
CA MET A 1 -22.38 -3.11 -14.57
C MET A 1 -22.11 -3.44 -13.11
N SER A 2 -20.86 -3.58 -12.73
CA SER A 2 -20.48 -3.79 -11.33
C SER A 2 -20.93 -2.59 -10.48
N ARG A 3 -21.37 -2.85 -9.25
CA ARG A 3 -21.75 -1.80 -8.29
C ARG A 3 -20.53 -1.15 -7.65
N TYR A 4 -19.42 -1.89 -7.56
CA TYR A 4 -18.21 -1.46 -6.87
C TYR A 4 -17.04 -1.35 -7.83
N VAL A 5 -16.11 -0.46 -7.54
CA VAL A 5 -14.88 -0.31 -8.31
C VAL A 5 -14.03 -1.58 -8.22
N ASN A 6 -13.25 -1.84 -9.26
CA ASN A 6 -12.26 -2.90 -9.25
C ASN A 6 -11.00 -2.43 -8.52
N PRO A 7 -10.65 -3.02 -7.36
CA PRO A 7 -9.46 -2.64 -6.60
C PRO A 7 -8.14 -2.82 -7.35
N PHE A 8 -8.12 -3.70 -8.37
CA PHE A 8 -6.92 -3.97 -9.18
C PHE A 8 -6.74 -2.99 -10.36
N THR A 9 -7.51 -1.93 -10.42
CA THR A 9 -7.23 -0.79 -11.29
C THR A 9 -6.54 0.32 -10.47
N ASP A 10 -5.60 1.05 -11.08
CA ASP A 10 -4.89 2.15 -10.42
C ASP A 10 -5.85 3.14 -9.74
N ILE A 11 -6.89 3.57 -10.47
CA ILE A 11 -7.88 4.49 -9.91
C ILE A 11 -8.77 3.83 -8.84
N GLY A 12 -9.15 2.56 -9.00
CA GLY A 12 -9.95 1.83 -8.02
C GLY A 12 -9.21 1.66 -6.71
N PHE A 13 -7.92 1.32 -6.76
CA PHE A 13 -7.06 1.23 -5.59
C PHE A 13 -6.95 2.57 -4.86
N LYS A 14 -6.69 3.65 -5.59
CA LYS A 14 -6.60 5.01 -5.04
C LYS A 14 -7.91 5.51 -4.42
N ILE A 15 -9.05 5.12 -4.99
CA ILE A 15 -10.37 5.43 -4.41
C ILE A 15 -10.55 4.73 -3.07
N ILE A 16 -10.16 3.45 -2.96
CA ILE A 16 -10.36 2.64 -1.77
C ILE A 16 -9.37 2.99 -0.65
N PHE A 17 -8.11 3.33 -0.98
CA PHE A 17 -7.04 3.46 0.00
C PHE A 17 -6.27 4.79 -0.05
N GLY A 18 -6.36 5.56 -1.13
CA GLY A 18 -5.48 6.70 -1.40
C GLY A 18 -6.10 8.06 -1.08
N GLN A 19 -7.19 8.13 -0.35
CA GLN A 19 -7.88 9.38 -0.03
C GLN A 19 -7.95 9.61 1.50
N PRO A 20 -8.00 10.86 1.96
CA PRO A 20 -8.21 11.14 3.39
C PRO A 20 -9.43 10.42 3.98
N ALA A 21 -10.51 10.31 3.21
CA ALA A 21 -11.74 9.62 3.62
C ALA A 21 -11.57 8.09 3.77
N SER A 22 -10.55 7.49 3.17
CA SER A 22 -10.27 6.06 3.22
C SER A 22 -9.08 5.70 4.13
N LYS A 23 -8.52 6.67 4.83
CA LYS A 23 -7.35 6.48 5.71
C LYS A 23 -7.59 5.39 6.75
N GLU A 24 -8.74 5.39 7.41
CA GLU A 24 -9.11 4.39 8.41
C GLU A 24 -9.10 2.97 7.83
N LEU A 25 -9.61 2.79 6.61
CA LEU A 25 -9.62 1.49 5.95
C LEU A 25 -8.20 1.01 5.61
N LEU A 26 -7.31 1.92 5.23
CA LEU A 26 -5.90 1.60 5.03
C LEU A 26 -5.23 1.18 6.33
N ILE A 27 -5.47 1.91 7.43
CA ILE A 27 -4.94 1.56 8.77
C ILE A 27 -5.42 0.17 9.18
N ILE A 28 -6.70 -0.14 8.99
CA ILE A 28 -7.23 -1.48 9.31
C ILE A 28 -6.52 -2.56 8.51
N LEU A 29 -6.36 -2.39 7.20
CA LEU A 29 -5.65 -3.35 6.36
C LEU A 29 -4.20 -3.55 6.82
N LEU A 30 -3.49 -2.46 7.11
CA LEU A 30 -2.10 -2.52 7.54
C LEU A 30 -1.96 -3.16 8.92
N ASN A 31 -2.87 -2.88 9.86
CA ASN A 31 -2.87 -3.51 11.19
C ASN A 31 -3.14 -5.02 11.11
N GLU A 32 -4.02 -5.45 10.21
CA GLU A 32 -4.23 -6.88 9.96
C GLU A 32 -3.00 -7.55 9.32
N LEU A 33 -2.29 -6.83 8.44
CA LEU A 33 -1.04 -7.33 7.84
C LEU A 33 0.11 -7.41 8.83
N LEU A 34 0.20 -6.48 9.79
CA LEU A 34 1.28 -6.37 10.77
C LEU A 34 0.87 -6.88 12.16
N ALA A 35 -0.24 -7.64 12.23
CA ALA A 35 -0.77 -8.15 13.49
C ALA A 35 0.27 -8.94 14.30
N GLY A 36 0.42 -8.57 15.57
CA GLY A 36 1.40 -9.17 16.47
C GLY A 36 2.83 -8.60 16.39
N GLU A 37 3.09 -7.70 15.44
CA GLU A 37 4.40 -7.06 15.27
C GLU A 37 4.35 -5.56 15.57
N HIS A 38 3.37 -4.88 15.00
CA HIS A 38 3.21 -3.45 15.08
C HIS A 38 1.73 -3.07 15.06
N HIS A 39 1.36 -1.98 15.74
CA HIS A 39 0.03 -1.41 15.70
C HIS A 39 0.11 0.07 15.30
N ILE A 40 -0.59 0.42 14.25
CA ILE A 40 -0.67 1.77 13.69
C ILE A 40 -1.92 2.43 14.26
N GLU A 41 -1.75 3.53 15.00
CA GLU A 41 -2.86 4.33 15.49
C GLU A 41 -3.28 5.38 14.48
N ASP A 42 -2.30 5.99 13.82
CA ASP A 42 -2.52 6.98 12.77
C ASP A 42 -1.43 6.91 11.68
N LEU A 43 -1.71 7.50 10.53
CA LEU A 43 -0.74 7.70 9.46
C LEU A 43 -0.99 8.99 8.70
N VAL A 44 0.05 9.48 8.05
CA VAL A 44 -0.06 10.57 7.07
C VAL A 44 0.37 10.09 5.71
N PHE A 45 -0.36 10.52 4.69
CA PHE A 45 0.07 10.35 3.31
C PHE A 45 1.21 11.32 3.01
N LEU A 46 2.28 10.80 2.45
CA LEU A 46 3.44 11.57 1.98
C LEU A 46 3.31 11.85 0.48
N ASP A 47 4.17 12.74 -0.02
CA ASP A 47 4.29 12.94 -1.45
C ASP A 47 4.73 11.61 -2.10
N LYS A 48 3.91 11.12 -3.01
CA LYS A 48 4.15 9.88 -3.73
C LYS A 48 5.18 10.03 -4.86
N GLU A 49 5.50 11.27 -5.27
CA GLU A 49 6.50 11.55 -6.31
C GLU A 49 7.89 11.71 -5.68
N ASP A 50 8.73 10.71 -5.85
CA ASP A 50 10.15 10.83 -5.58
C ASP A 50 10.85 11.26 -6.88
N ARG A 51 11.06 12.57 -7.01
CA ARG A 51 11.68 13.15 -8.19
C ARG A 51 13.14 12.70 -8.30
N ALA A 52 13.57 12.49 -9.53
CA ALA A 52 14.96 12.25 -9.83
C ALA A 52 15.83 13.44 -9.41
N ASP A 53 16.93 13.18 -8.69
CA ASP A 53 17.87 14.23 -8.31
C ASP A 53 18.74 14.69 -9.49
N ASN A 54 18.88 13.82 -10.51
CA ASN A 54 19.67 14.07 -11.71
C ASN A 54 18.89 13.66 -12.97
N VAL A 55 19.29 14.23 -14.13
CA VAL A 55 18.67 13.95 -15.44
C VAL A 55 18.73 12.46 -15.84
N HIS A 56 19.64 11.69 -15.25
CA HIS A 56 19.84 10.26 -15.54
C HIS A 56 19.09 9.34 -14.54
N ASP A 57 18.58 9.88 -13.45
CA ASP A 57 17.86 9.10 -12.46
C ASP A 57 16.41 8.87 -12.91
N LYS A 58 15.86 7.70 -12.58
CA LYS A 58 14.43 7.45 -12.74
C LYS A 58 13.70 7.92 -11.49
N GLY A 59 12.84 8.92 -11.66
CA GLY A 59 11.87 9.26 -10.62
C GLY A 59 10.95 8.06 -10.33
N ILE A 60 10.50 7.96 -9.10
CA ILE A 60 9.54 6.96 -8.65
C ILE A 60 8.21 7.66 -8.39
N ILE A 61 7.13 7.02 -8.79
CA ILE A 61 5.78 7.40 -8.36
C ILE A 61 5.20 6.19 -7.63
N TYR A 62 5.02 6.33 -6.34
CA TYR A 62 4.35 5.33 -5.51
C TYR A 62 2.84 5.40 -5.70
N ASP A 63 2.15 4.26 -5.61
CA ASP A 63 0.68 4.30 -5.53
C ASP A 63 0.24 4.95 -4.22
N LEU A 64 0.77 4.47 -3.09
CA LEU A 64 0.65 5.10 -1.78
C LEU A 64 2.00 5.13 -1.07
N TYR A 65 2.30 6.25 -0.42
CA TYR A 65 3.45 6.41 0.45
C TYR A 65 3.00 7.10 1.73
N CYS A 66 3.23 6.46 2.86
CA CYS A 66 2.70 6.88 4.15
C CYS A 66 3.80 6.83 5.21
N ARG A 67 3.59 7.61 6.28
CA ARG A 67 4.36 7.51 7.51
C ARG A 67 3.40 7.30 8.67
N THR A 68 3.73 6.35 9.55
CA THR A 68 2.95 6.05 10.75
C THR A 68 3.24 7.05 11.87
N ASP A 69 2.40 7.08 12.88
CA ASP A 69 2.57 7.84 14.13
C ASP A 69 3.87 7.49 14.85
N SER A 70 4.28 6.21 14.82
CA SER A 70 5.55 5.74 15.41
C SER A 70 6.77 5.98 14.50
N GLY A 71 6.57 6.44 13.28
CA GLY A 71 7.62 6.94 12.38
C GLY A 71 8.09 5.97 11.31
N GLU A 72 7.49 4.79 11.17
CA GLU A 72 7.76 3.87 10.07
C GLU A 72 7.23 4.41 8.75
N PHE A 73 7.86 4.02 7.67
CA PHE A 73 7.43 4.34 6.31
C PHE A 73 6.75 3.12 5.68
N ILE A 74 5.65 3.35 5.00
CA ILE A 74 4.90 2.29 4.32
C ILE A 74 4.65 2.70 2.87
N ILE A 75 5.12 1.86 1.95
CA ILE A 75 4.80 1.90 0.54
C ILE A 75 3.74 0.83 0.30
N VAL A 76 2.62 1.19 -0.32
CA VAL A 76 1.63 0.22 -0.77
C VAL A 76 1.46 0.37 -2.27
N GLU A 77 1.73 -0.71 -2.99
CA GLU A 77 1.66 -0.80 -4.45
C GLU A 77 0.64 -1.85 -4.87
N MET A 78 -0.21 -1.49 -5.80
CA MET A 78 -1.13 -2.42 -6.43
C MET A 78 -0.67 -2.73 -7.86
N GLN A 79 -0.36 -3.98 -8.12
CA GLN A 79 0.14 -4.42 -9.41
C GLN A 79 -0.80 -5.44 -10.02
N ASN A 80 -1.46 -5.02 -11.09
CA ASN A 80 -2.44 -5.86 -11.77
C ASN A 80 -1.83 -6.87 -12.73
N ARG A 81 -0.59 -6.66 -13.15
CA ARG A 81 0.06 -7.45 -14.20
C ARG A 81 1.50 -7.74 -13.89
N TRP A 82 1.89 -8.93 -14.26
CA TRP A 82 3.28 -9.30 -14.30
C TRP A 82 4.05 -8.47 -15.34
N HIS A 83 5.25 -8.11 -15.00
CA HIS A 83 6.25 -7.55 -15.91
C HIS A 83 7.64 -8.07 -15.53
N SER A 84 8.53 -8.16 -16.49
CA SER A 84 9.93 -8.49 -16.23
C SER A 84 10.55 -7.54 -15.21
N HIS A 85 11.45 -8.05 -14.38
CA HIS A 85 12.14 -7.27 -13.33
C HIS A 85 11.21 -6.68 -12.25
N PHE A 86 10.08 -7.36 -11.98
CA PHE A 86 9.17 -6.87 -10.92
C PHE A 86 9.85 -6.84 -9.56
N LEU A 87 10.56 -7.90 -9.17
CA LEU A 87 11.27 -7.97 -7.88
C LEU A 87 12.39 -6.94 -7.78
N ASP A 88 13.13 -6.68 -8.85
CA ASP A 88 14.15 -5.61 -8.89
C ASP A 88 13.52 -4.23 -8.67
N ARG A 89 12.37 -4.00 -9.30
CA ARG A 89 11.62 -2.75 -9.14
C ARG A 89 11.13 -2.56 -7.69
N THR A 90 10.57 -3.60 -7.08
CA THR A 90 10.09 -3.52 -5.68
C THR A 90 11.25 -3.29 -4.72
N LEU A 91 12.39 -3.96 -4.95
CA LEU A 91 13.63 -3.74 -4.20
C LEU A 91 14.09 -2.28 -4.33
N TYR A 92 14.17 -1.76 -5.57
CA TYR A 92 14.56 -0.38 -5.82
C TYR A 92 13.66 0.63 -5.10
N TYR A 93 12.33 0.40 -5.08
CA TYR A 93 11.37 1.27 -4.42
C TYR A 93 11.62 1.36 -2.91
N VAL A 94 11.80 0.22 -2.25
CA VAL A 94 12.05 0.19 -0.80
C VAL A 94 13.43 0.76 -0.47
N CYS A 95 14.47 0.42 -1.24
CA CYS A 95 15.81 0.99 -1.07
C CYS A 95 15.81 2.51 -1.21
N ARG A 96 15.04 3.05 -2.15
CA ARG A 96 14.92 4.50 -2.34
C ARG A 96 14.28 5.17 -1.14
N ALA A 97 13.20 4.61 -0.59
CA ALA A 97 12.57 5.12 0.62
C ALA A 97 13.49 5.04 1.86
N VAL A 98 14.34 4.02 1.95
CA VAL A 98 15.40 3.95 2.99
C VAL A 98 16.42 5.06 2.81
N SER A 99 16.95 5.23 1.58
CA SER A 99 17.96 6.25 1.25
C SER A 99 17.46 7.67 1.55
N ARG A 100 16.20 7.95 1.20
CA ARG A 100 15.57 9.26 1.41
C ARG A 100 15.50 9.70 2.88
N GLN A 101 15.47 8.77 3.81
CA GLN A 101 15.51 9.11 5.24
C GLN A 101 16.80 9.81 5.66
N ILE A 102 17.91 9.53 4.94
CA ILE A 102 19.21 10.14 5.18
C ILE A 102 19.39 11.41 4.34
N GLU A 103 18.96 11.37 3.08
CA GLU A 103 19.09 12.48 2.12
C GLU A 103 18.17 13.66 2.47
N ASN A 104 16.92 13.35 2.83
CA ASN A 104 15.88 14.33 3.18
C ASN A 104 15.19 13.91 4.49
N PRO A 105 15.84 14.10 5.65
CA PRO A 105 15.28 13.67 6.92
C PRO A 105 13.99 14.44 7.20
N LEU A 106 12.87 13.72 7.29
CA LEU A 106 11.61 14.28 7.79
C LEU A 106 11.70 14.49 9.32
N PRO A 107 11.02 15.50 9.87
CA PRO A 107 10.91 15.65 11.32
C PRO A 107 10.46 14.34 11.96
N LYS A 108 11.09 13.94 13.08
CA LYS A 108 10.77 12.67 13.78
C LYS A 108 9.34 12.60 14.29
N HIS A 109 8.72 13.75 14.55
CA HIS A 109 7.31 13.85 14.85
C HIS A 109 6.62 14.61 13.74
N ILE A 110 5.48 14.10 13.30
CA ILE A 110 4.55 14.89 12.48
C ILE A 110 4.18 16.08 13.35
N PRO A 111 4.43 17.33 12.92
CA PRO A 111 3.96 18.45 13.71
C PRO A 111 2.44 18.32 13.79
N ILE A 112 1.91 18.05 14.98
CA ILE A 112 0.51 18.34 15.26
C ILE A 112 0.36 19.84 14.96
N PRO A 113 -0.66 20.30 14.20
CA PRO A 113 -0.75 21.68 13.73
C PRO A 113 -0.68 22.78 14.82
N GLU A 114 -0.57 22.42 16.08
CA GLU A 114 -0.61 23.31 17.25
C GLU A 114 0.76 23.75 17.79
N ASN A 115 1.88 23.26 17.27
CA ASN A 115 3.20 23.72 17.74
C ASN A 115 3.77 24.88 16.88
N ARG A 116 3.00 25.94 16.76
CA ARG A 116 3.54 27.27 16.49
C ARG A 116 3.83 27.94 17.84
N ASP A 117 5.00 28.57 17.96
CA ASP A 117 5.26 29.44 19.10
C ASP A 117 4.23 30.57 19.16
N GLU A 118 4.21 31.33 20.27
CA GLU A 118 3.29 32.44 20.49
C GLU A 118 3.35 33.50 19.38
N ASN A 119 4.34 33.44 18.48
CA ASN A 119 4.58 34.37 17.36
C ASN A 119 4.26 33.75 16.00
N GLY A 120 3.77 32.51 15.94
CA GLY A 120 3.41 31.83 14.69
C GLY A 120 4.62 31.30 13.89
N MET A 121 5.81 31.28 14.47
CA MET A 121 7.03 30.77 13.86
C MET A 121 7.13 29.26 14.04
N LEU A 122 7.50 28.53 12.99
CA LEU A 122 7.85 27.10 13.04
C LEU A 122 8.99 26.91 14.05
N VAL A 123 8.75 26.05 15.05
CA VAL A 123 9.78 25.69 16.03
C VAL A 123 10.98 25.08 15.32
N LYS A 124 12.16 25.59 15.63
CA LYS A 124 13.48 25.32 15.01
C LYS A 124 13.70 23.85 14.67
N GLU A 125 14.29 23.64 13.47
CA GLU A 125 14.91 22.36 13.12
C GLU A 125 15.84 21.90 14.25
N GLU A 126 15.51 20.77 14.88
CA GLU A 126 16.41 20.16 15.86
C GLU A 126 17.68 19.72 15.12
N PHE A 127 18.83 20.27 15.54
CA PHE A 127 20.13 19.82 15.06
C PHE A 127 20.29 18.33 15.38
N VAL A 128 20.27 17.49 14.36
CA VAL A 128 20.46 16.04 14.53
C VAL A 128 21.98 15.78 14.66
N PRO A 129 22.46 15.31 15.84
CA PRO A 129 23.87 14.97 16.02
C PRO A 129 24.35 13.97 14.97
N TYR A 130 25.62 14.07 14.53
CA TYR A 130 26.20 13.23 13.47
C TYR A 130 25.96 11.72 13.69
N GLY A 131 26.05 11.23 14.93
CA GLY A 131 25.78 9.82 15.27
C GLY A 131 24.32 9.37 15.09
N LYS A 132 23.34 10.30 15.01
CA LYS A 132 21.93 9.99 14.76
C LYS A 132 21.55 10.09 13.27
N ARG A 133 22.45 10.51 12.41
CA ARG A 133 22.16 10.68 10.96
C ARG A 133 21.85 9.37 10.24
N TYR A 134 22.37 8.24 10.74
CA TYR A 134 22.13 6.91 10.17
C TYR A 134 21.07 6.09 10.93
N GLN A 135 20.30 6.73 11.83
CA GLN A 135 19.20 6.06 12.51
C GLN A 135 17.99 5.97 11.55
N LEU A 136 17.80 4.80 10.97
CA LEU A 136 16.69 4.51 10.07
C LEU A 136 15.43 4.12 10.84
N SER A 137 14.29 4.52 10.32
CA SER A 137 12.99 3.92 10.65
C SER A 137 12.71 2.76 9.69
N THR A 138 11.87 1.82 10.12
CA THR A 138 11.49 0.69 9.27
C THR A 138 10.73 1.17 8.03
N VAL A 139 11.03 0.55 6.89
CA VAL A 139 10.29 0.72 5.64
C VAL A 139 9.60 -0.60 5.31
N TYR A 140 8.29 -0.55 5.22
CA TYR A 140 7.46 -1.65 4.74
C TYR A 140 7.08 -1.41 3.28
N GLY A 141 7.45 -2.31 2.38
CA GLY A 141 6.90 -2.37 1.03
C GLY A 141 5.79 -3.42 0.99
N VAL A 142 4.56 -3.02 0.76
CA VAL A 142 3.40 -3.91 0.64
C VAL A 142 2.97 -3.95 -0.82
N PHE A 143 3.06 -5.12 -1.44
CA PHE A 143 2.80 -5.32 -2.87
C PHE A 143 1.60 -6.25 -3.06
N LEU A 144 0.47 -5.66 -3.48
CA LEU A 144 -0.75 -6.39 -3.82
C LEU A 144 -0.69 -6.80 -5.29
N MET A 145 -0.61 -8.11 -5.56
CA MET A 145 -0.31 -8.65 -6.89
C MET A 145 -1.48 -9.47 -7.42
N ASN A 146 -2.04 -9.05 -8.54
CA ASN A 146 -3.07 -9.83 -9.24
C ASN A 146 -2.47 -10.82 -10.25
N PHE A 147 -1.27 -11.28 -10.01
CA PHE A 147 -0.54 -12.28 -10.80
C PHE A 147 0.35 -13.14 -9.89
N LYS A 148 0.87 -14.23 -10.45
CA LYS A 148 1.85 -15.09 -9.81
C LYS A 148 3.26 -14.66 -10.22
N GLU A 149 4.17 -14.54 -9.26
CA GLU A 149 5.58 -14.19 -9.49
C GLU A 149 6.46 -15.43 -9.34
N ALA A 150 7.12 -15.83 -10.41
CA ALA A 150 7.93 -17.04 -10.44
C ALA A 150 9.15 -17.00 -9.49
N GLY A 151 9.60 -15.82 -9.11
CA GLY A 151 10.69 -15.63 -8.14
C GLY A 151 10.26 -15.75 -6.67
N LEU A 152 8.96 -15.95 -6.40
CA LEU A 152 8.40 -16.14 -5.06
C LEU A 152 7.83 -17.55 -4.91
N GLU A 153 7.65 -18.00 -3.67
CA GLU A 153 6.94 -19.25 -3.38
C GLU A 153 5.47 -19.18 -3.84
N GLU A 154 4.93 -20.35 -4.21
CA GLU A 154 3.53 -20.51 -4.63
C GLU A 154 2.56 -20.44 -3.44
N LYS A 155 2.51 -19.29 -2.78
CA LYS A 155 1.64 -19.01 -1.64
C LYS A 155 1.08 -17.58 -1.69
N PHE A 156 0.00 -17.34 -0.96
CA PHE A 156 -0.66 -16.04 -0.96
C PHE A 156 0.23 -14.91 -0.40
N ARG A 157 0.92 -15.15 0.73
CA ARG A 157 1.75 -14.15 1.40
C ARG A 157 3.20 -14.60 1.51
N THR A 158 4.12 -13.75 1.09
CA THR A 158 5.56 -13.90 1.29
C THR A 158 6.10 -12.65 1.95
N ASP A 159 6.77 -12.83 3.09
CA ASP A 159 7.49 -11.75 3.81
C ASP A 159 8.98 -11.93 3.61
N THR A 160 9.67 -10.85 3.28
CA THR A 160 11.13 -10.85 3.13
C THR A 160 11.76 -9.87 4.11
N VAL A 161 12.91 -10.25 4.64
CA VAL A 161 13.72 -9.48 5.59
C VAL A 161 15.19 -9.58 5.22
N VAL A 162 16.00 -8.68 5.75
CA VAL A 162 17.47 -8.78 5.65
C VAL A 162 17.94 -9.71 6.77
N SER A 163 18.41 -10.88 6.39
CA SER A 163 18.81 -11.94 7.31
C SER A 163 20.20 -12.48 7.00
N ASP A 164 20.83 -13.09 7.99
CA ASP A 164 22.02 -13.92 7.80
C ASP A 164 21.67 -15.14 6.95
N LYS A 165 22.47 -15.40 5.92
CA LYS A 165 22.17 -16.42 4.92
C LYS A 165 22.17 -17.83 5.49
N ASP A 166 23.02 -18.11 6.48
CA ASP A 166 23.21 -19.46 6.98
C ASP A 166 22.27 -19.77 8.15
N SER A 167 22.07 -18.80 9.06
CA SER A 167 21.24 -18.98 10.26
C SER A 167 19.79 -18.54 10.08
N GLY A 168 19.49 -17.69 9.08
CA GLY A 168 18.19 -17.05 8.93
C GLY A 168 17.89 -15.94 9.94
N ALA A 169 18.83 -15.64 10.85
CA ALA A 169 18.64 -14.60 11.86
C ALA A 169 18.49 -13.23 11.20
N VAL A 170 17.48 -12.45 11.61
CA VAL A 170 17.27 -11.09 11.10
C VAL A 170 18.43 -10.20 11.54
N VAL A 171 19.16 -9.65 10.57
CA VAL A 171 20.31 -8.77 10.78
C VAL A 171 19.88 -7.31 10.83
N ASN A 172 18.92 -6.92 9.99
CA ASN A 172 18.40 -5.56 9.95
C ASN A 172 16.87 -5.60 9.83
N PRO A 173 16.14 -5.11 10.86
CA PRO A 173 14.67 -5.11 10.86
C PRO A 173 14.05 -3.95 10.05
N HIS A 174 14.86 -2.96 9.62
CA HIS A 174 14.36 -1.72 9.01
C HIS A 174 13.99 -1.85 7.54
N PHE A 175 14.11 -3.06 6.96
CA PHE A 175 13.78 -3.34 5.57
C PHE A 175 12.87 -4.54 5.50
N ARG A 176 11.62 -4.35 5.10
CA ARG A 176 10.64 -5.42 4.95
C ARG A 176 9.84 -5.27 3.65
N GLN A 177 9.63 -6.40 2.97
CA GLN A 177 8.73 -6.46 1.82
C GLN A 177 7.68 -7.56 2.06
N ILE A 178 6.42 -7.23 1.83
CA ILE A 178 5.28 -8.12 1.99
C ILE A 178 4.61 -8.24 0.61
N TYR A 179 4.65 -9.42 0.04
CA TYR A 179 4.06 -9.74 -1.25
C TYR A 179 2.77 -10.53 -1.05
N LEU A 180 1.67 -10.04 -1.61
CA LEU A 180 0.35 -10.67 -1.56
C LEU A 180 -0.07 -11.09 -2.96
N GLN A 181 0.09 -12.37 -3.28
CA GLN A 181 -0.26 -12.95 -4.58
C GLN A 181 -1.72 -13.40 -4.59
N PHE A 182 -2.65 -12.53 -4.97
CA PHE A 182 -4.09 -12.79 -4.96
C PHE A 182 -4.55 -14.05 -5.70
N PRO A 183 -3.90 -14.53 -6.79
CA PRO A 183 -4.25 -15.82 -7.41
C PRO A 183 -4.12 -17.02 -6.47
N TYR A 184 -3.26 -16.94 -5.45
CA TYR A 184 -3.11 -18.01 -4.45
C TYR A 184 -4.03 -17.86 -3.23
N PHE A 185 -4.82 -16.80 -3.13
CA PHE A 185 -5.87 -16.70 -2.13
C PHE A 185 -7.11 -17.47 -2.62
N THR A 186 -7.30 -18.68 -2.13
CA THR A 186 -8.35 -19.61 -2.59
C THR A 186 -9.46 -19.85 -1.59
N LYS A 187 -9.45 -19.11 -0.43
CA LYS A 187 -10.52 -19.23 0.58
C LYS A 187 -11.83 -18.72 0.00
N GLU A 188 -12.89 -19.49 0.24
CA GLU A 188 -14.26 -19.03 0.05
C GLU A 188 -14.71 -18.16 1.23
N LEU A 189 -15.76 -17.36 1.06
CA LEU A 189 -16.24 -16.46 2.12
C LEU A 189 -16.58 -17.18 3.41
N ALA A 190 -17.14 -18.40 3.31
CA ALA A 190 -17.47 -19.24 4.47
C ALA A 190 -16.25 -19.67 5.28
N ASP A 191 -15.05 -19.71 4.66
CA ASP A 191 -13.78 -20.09 5.27
C ASP A 191 -13.00 -18.89 5.80
N CYS A 192 -13.48 -17.66 5.54
CA CYS A 192 -12.86 -16.42 5.99
C CYS A 192 -13.25 -16.13 7.44
N ASN A 193 -12.43 -16.57 8.40
CA ASN A 193 -12.72 -16.48 9.83
C ASN A 193 -12.18 -15.19 10.49
N THR A 194 -11.18 -14.55 9.90
CA THR A 194 -10.54 -13.32 10.41
C THR A 194 -10.98 -12.11 9.61
N LEU A 195 -10.85 -10.91 10.19
CA LEU A 195 -11.05 -9.66 9.47
C LEU A 195 -10.12 -9.57 8.28
N TYR A 196 -8.86 -9.99 8.46
CA TYR A 196 -7.88 -10.10 7.38
C TYR A 196 -8.38 -10.93 6.18
N ASP A 197 -8.80 -12.17 6.43
CA ASP A 197 -9.32 -13.04 5.37
C ASP A 197 -10.48 -12.40 4.62
N LYS A 198 -11.42 -11.81 5.38
CA LYS A 198 -12.60 -11.14 4.82
C LYS A 198 -12.25 -9.91 3.98
N LEU A 199 -11.26 -9.10 4.42
CA LEU A 199 -10.78 -7.95 3.65
C LEU A 199 -10.14 -8.41 2.34
N ILE A 200 -9.25 -9.41 2.39
CA ILE A 200 -8.60 -9.95 1.19
C ILE A 200 -9.65 -10.56 0.23
N TYR A 201 -10.62 -11.30 0.77
CA TYR A 201 -11.73 -11.85 -0.01
C TYR A 201 -12.54 -10.73 -0.69
N ALA A 202 -12.87 -9.68 0.06
CA ALA A 202 -13.62 -8.54 -0.46
C ALA A 202 -12.85 -7.84 -1.58
N LEU A 203 -11.57 -7.52 -1.39
CA LEU A 203 -10.74 -6.89 -2.41
C LEU A 203 -10.63 -7.75 -3.68
N LYS A 204 -10.53 -9.08 -3.52
CA LYS A 204 -10.46 -10.00 -4.67
C LYS A 204 -11.74 -10.05 -5.48
N ASN A 205 -12.90 -9.99 -4.84
CA ASN A 205 -14.18 -10.38 -5.45
C ASN A 205 -15.17 -9.22 -5.67
N MET A 206 -15.01 -8.07 -4.95
CA MET A 206 -16.03 -7.02 -4.91
C MET A 206 -16.36 -6.40 -6.28
N SER A 207 -15.43 -6.40 -7.20
CA SER A 207 -15.68 -5.91 -8.57
C SER A 207 -16.76 -6.69 -9.32
N ASN A 208 -17.11 -7.90 -8.85
CA ASN A 208 -18.15 -8.75 -9.45
C ASN A 208 -19.49 -8.68 -8.70
N TRP A 209 -19.57 -7.94 -7.59
CA TRP A 209 -20.76 -7.93 -6.76
C TRP A 209 -21.79 -6.87 -7.19
N SER A 210 -23.06 -7.27 -7.21
CA SER A 210 -24.20 -6.35 -7.31
C SER A 210 -24.59 -5.76 -5.95
N ARG A 211 -24.29 -6.48 -4.86
CA ARG A 211 -24.40 -6.01 -3.46
C ARG A 211 -23.36 -6.71 -2.59
N MET A 212 -23.04 -6.08 -1.46
CA MET A 212 -22.16 -6.68 -0.44
C MET A 212 -22.80 -7.96 0.10
N PRO A 213 -22.07 -9.07 0.19
CA PRO A 213 -22.56 -10.31 0.82
C PRO A 213 -23.00 -10.09 2.26
N ASP A 214 -24.05 -10.82 2.70
CA ASP A 214 -24.61 -10.67 4.04
C ASP A 214 -23.62 -11.01 5.17
N ALA A 215 -22.63 -11.86 4.90
CA ALA A 215 -21.56 -12.20 5.83
C ALA A 215 -20.51 -11.06 6.01
N LEU A 216 -20.59 -9.99 5.20
CA LEU A 216 -19.71 -8.83 5.22
C LEU A 216 -20.54 -7.56 5.52
N LYS A 217 -21.25 -7.54 6.65
CA LYS A 217 -22.15 -6.43 7.04
C LYS A 217 -21.69 -5.67 8.29
N ASP A 218 -20.44 -5.85 8.72
CA ASP A 218 -19.89 -5.03 9.78
C ASP A 218 -19.51 -3.62 9.28
N GLN A 219 -19.22 -2.73 10.21
CA GLN A 219 -18.92 -1.32 9.94
C GLN A 219 -17.79 -1.13 8.93
N VAL A 220 -16.77 -1.98 8.95
CA VAL A 220 -15.60 -1.90 8.03
C VAL A 220 -16.05 -2.14 6.59
N PHE A 221 -16.89 -3.17 6.35
CA PHE A 221 -17.36 -3.48 5.00
C PHE A 221 -18.45 -2.52 4.52
N GLU A 222 -19.26 -1.95 5.43
CA GLU A 222 -20.16 -0.86 5.08
C GLU A 222 -19.39 0.38 4.62
N HIS A 223 -18.30 0.72 5.30
CA HIS A 223 -17.41 1.81 4.89
C HIS A 223 -16.76 1.51 3.54
N LEU A 224 -16.17 0.33 3.38
CA LEU A 224 -15.62 -0.14 2.11
C LEU A 224 -16.64 -0.06 0.97
N ALA A 225 -17.85 -0.54 1.20
CA ALA A 225 -18.93 -0.51 0.21
C ALA A 225 -19.30 0.92 -0.21
N LYS A 226 -19.33 1.85 0.75
CA LYS A 226 -19.64 3.26 0.50
C LYS A 226 -18.55 3.94 -0.31
N LEU A 227 -17.28 3.73 0.02
CA LEU A 227 -16.12 4.30 -0.70
C LEU A 227 -16.02 3.73 -2.12
N ALA A 228 -16.17 2.42 -2.25
CA ALA A 228 -16.01 1.71 -3.51
C ALA A 228 -17.23 1.77 -4.43
N ALA A 229 -18.36 2.34 -4.00
CA ALA A 229 -19.55 2.40 -4.83
C ALA A 229 -19.35 3.31 -6.05
N VAL A 230 -19.46 2.73 -7.24
CA VAL A 230 -19.30 3.46 -8.52
C VAL A 230 -20.29 4.63 -8.64
N ALA A 231 -21.47 4.50 -8.05
CA ALA A 231 -22.48 5.56 -8.03
C ALA A 231 -22.09 6.79 -7.19
N ASN A 232 -21.13 6.63 -6.25
CA ASN A 232 -20.67 7.70 -5.37
C ASN A 232 -19.43 8.43 -5.91
N LEU A 233 -18.88 8.02 -7.05
CA LEU A 233 -17.72 8.66 -7.65
C LEU A 233 -18.08 10.07 -8.15
N SER A 234 -17.16 11.01 -7.96
CA SER A 234 -17.21 12.29 -8.67
C SER A 234 -17.15 12.05 -10.19
N GLU A 235 -17.62 13.02 -10.97
CA GLU A 235 -17.58 12.93 -12.43
C GLU A 235 -16.18 12.67 -12.95
N GLU A 236 -15.17 13.35 -12.40
CA GLU A 236 -13.77 13.16 -12.74
C GLU A 236 -13.29 11.73 -12.44
N ASN A 237 -13.54 11.24 -11.23
CA ASN A 237 -13.19 9.88 -10.83
C ASN A 237 -13.93 8.83 -11.64
N ARG A 238 -15.19 9.10 -12.02
CA ARG A 238 -15.96 8.21 -12.86
C ARG A 238 -15.35 8.06 -14.24
N ILE A 239 -15.02 9.17 -14.89
CA ILE A 239 -14.37 9.18 -16.21
C ILE A 239 -13.01 8.47 -16.14
N ALA A 240 -12.21 8.75 -15.12
CA ALA A 240 -10.91 8.11 -14.93
C ALA A 240 -11.06 6.59 -14.70
N TYR A 241 -12.06 6.18 -13.91
CA TYR A 241 -12.35 4.78 -13.64
C TYR A 241 -12.82 4.04 -14.89
N ASP A 242 -13.76 4.59 -15.66
CA ASP A 242 -14.26 3.98 -16.88
C ASP A 242 -13.11 3.75 -17.88
N LYS A 243 -12.21 4.72 -18.06
CA LYS A 243 -10.99 4.57 -18.88
C LYS A 243 -10.03 3.48 -18.35
N ALA A 244 -9.94 3.31 -17.03
CA ALA A 244 -9.09 2.29 -16.42
C ALA A 244 -9.68 0.89 -16.62
N VAL A 245 -11.01 0.74 -16.49
CA VAL A 245 -11.74 -0.51 -16.74
C VAL A 245 -11.64 -0.93 -18.20
N ASP A 246 -11.78 -0.01 -19.14
CA ASP A 246 -11.61 -0.30 -20.58
C ASP A 246 -10.22 -0.84 -20.87
N ARG A 247 -9.17 -0.19 -20.33
CA ARG A 247 -7.79 -0.69 -20.43
C ARG A 247 -7.60 -2.06 -19.79
N TYR A 248 -8.26 -2.29 -18.65
CA TYR A 248 -8.24 -3.58 -17.95
C TYR A 248 -8.86 -4.68 -18.83
N SER A 249 -10.03 -4.41 -19.44
CA SER A 249 -10.80 -5.37 -20.25
C SER A 249 -10.09 -5.75 -21.56
N VAL A 250 -9.63 -4.74 -22.31
CA VAL A 250 -8.93 -4.94 -23.59
C VAL A 250 -7.70 -5.84 -23.40
N LEU A 251 -7.00 -5.64 -22.31
CA LEU A 251 -5.76 -6.34 -22.04
C LEU A 251 -5.98 -7.74 -21.40
N SER A 252 -7.14 -8.00 -20.78
CA SER A 252 -7.51 -9.35 -20.32
C SER A 252 -7.78 -10.30 -21.51
N ILE A 253 -8.29 -9.79 -22.61
CA ILE A 253 -8.55 -10.55 -23.83
C ILE A 253 -7.24 -11.04 -24.46
N PHE A 254 -6.17 -10.25 -24.45
CA PHE A 254 -4.88 -10.65 -25.04
C PHE A 254 -4.15 -11.76 -24.27
N ILE A 255 -4.45 -11.99 -22.99
CA ILE A 255 -3.81 -13.05 -22.19
C ILE A 255 -4.42 -14.44 -22.46
N PHE A 256 -5.67 -14.53 -22.92
CA PHE A 256 -6.32 -15.79 -23.26
C PHE A 256 -5.87 -16.36 -24.63
N TYR A 257 -5.05 -15.64 -25.40
CA TYR A 257 -4.58 -16.05 -26.72
C TYR A 257 -3.05 -16.27 -26.81
N GLN A 258 -2.34 -16.33 -25.71
CA GLN A 258 -0.96 -16.78 -25.56
C GLN A 258 -0.90 -17.97 -24.59
#